data_c1347bec913a3c2edde8d42106c92fb3
#
_entry.id   c1347bec913a3c2edde8d42106c92fb3
#
_cell.length_a   1.000
_cell.length_b   1.000
_cell.length_c   1.000
_cell.angle_alpha   90.00
_cell.angle_beta   90.00
_cell.angle_gamma   90.00
#
_symmetry.space_group_name_H-M   'P 1'
#
loop_
_entity.id
_entity.type
_entity.pdbx_description
1 polymer ?
#
loop_
_entity_poly.entity_id
_entity_poly.type
_entity_poly.pdbx_seq_one_letter_code
_entity_poly.pdbx_strand_id
1 'polypeptide(L)'
;MKMHRAVHIAAAASDDYAWCARLMASSDPWITLCRDLEECRSTLTRPGSELFVARDQESEKIPPLGFILLAPYGFAGSPYIASVAVAAEAQGLGIGSQFLDFAEQHFRSHAHLFLLVSSFNQRAQQFYRRHGYEFVGELNDYIVCGHSELIFHKRFHD
;
A
#
# COMPACT_ATOMS: atom_id res chain seq x y z
N MET A 1 -11.87 21.39 -8.56
CA MET A 1 -11.16 21.33 -7.26
C MET A 1 -11.27 19.91 -6.72
N LYS A 2 -10.15 19.20 -6.59
CA LYS A 2 -10.18 17.85 -5.97
C LYS A 2 -10.45 18.03 -4.48
N MET A 3 -11.54 17.48 -3.99
CA MET A 3 -11.82 17.45 -2.56
C MET A 3 -10.79 16.52 -1.89
N HIS A 4 -10.01 17.07 -0.97
CA HIS A 4 -9.16 16.29 -0.08
C HIS A 4 -9.93 15.99 1.20
N ARG A 5 -10.00 14.71 1.56
CA ARG A 5 -10.59 14.27 2.82
C ARG A 5 -9.46 13.96 3.81
N ALA A 6 -9.40 14.71 4.88
CA ALA A 6 -8.44 14.43 5.95
C ALA A 6 -8.84 13.15 6.67
N VAL A 7 -7.88 12.25 6.85
CA VAL A 7 -8.06 10.97 7.54
C VAL A 7 -7.09 10.85 8.71
N HIS A 8 -7.47 10.02 9.67
CA HIS A 8 -6.59 9.59 10.75
C HIS A 8 -6.02 8.22 10.40
N ILE A 9 -4.69 8.11 10.38
CA ILE A 9 -3.98 6.86 10.11
C ILE A 9 -3.39 6.35 11.41
N ALA A 10 -3.76 5.14 11.80
CA ALA A 10 -3.31 4.50 13.03
C ALA A 10 -3.14 3.00 12.86
N ALA A 11 -2.41 2.37 13.78
CA ALA A 11 -2.22 0.93 13.79
C ALA A 11 -3.57 0.20 13.76
N ALA A 12 -3.67 -0.84 12.95
CA ALA A 12 -4.89 -1.63 12.80
C ALA A 12 -5.20 -2.38 14.10
N ALA A 13 -6.49 -2.39 14.45
CA ALA A 13 -7.01 -3.28 15.49
C ALA A 13 -7.24 -4.69 14.91
N SER A 14 -7.41 -5.69 15.76
CA SER A 14 -7.59 -7.08 15.32
C SER A 14 -8.72 -7.26 14.32
N ASP A 15 -9.84 -6.55 14.49
CA ASP A 15 -11.01 -6.63 13.60
C ASP A 15 -10.73 -6.00 12.22
N ASP A 16 -9.77 -5.11 12.11
CA ASP A 16 -9.45 -4.44 10.86
C ASP A 16 -8.78 -5.37 9.85
N TYR A 17 -8.09 -6.39 10.31
CA TYR A 17 -7.39 -7.35 9.43
C TYR A 17 -8.37 -8.06 8.47
N ALA A 18 -9.51 -8.47 8.97
CA ALA A 18 -10.54 -9.12 8.15
C ALA A 18 -11.08 -8.17 7.08
N TRP A 19 -11.34 -6.92 7.44
CA TRP A 19 -11.79 -5.89 6.50
C TRP A 19 -10.75 -5.62 5.42
N CYS A 20 -9.48 -5.47 5.80
CA CYS A 20 -8.37 -5.24 4.86
C CYS A 20 -8.20 -6.42 3.89
N ALA A 21 -8.27 -7.66 4.39
CA ALA A 21 -8.18 -8.85 3.56
C ALA A 21 -9.31 -8.93 2.53
N ARG A 22 -10.55 -8.60 2.93
CA ARG A 22 -11.69 -8.55 2.01
C ARG A 22 -11.52 -7.46 0.95
N LEU A 23 -11.02 -6.30 1.33
CA LEU A 23 -10.72 -5.23 0.38
C LEU A 23 -9.67 -5.69 -0.66
N MET A 24 -8.59 -6.32 -0.21
CA MET A 24 -7.58 -6.88 -1.10
C MET A 24 -8.19 -7.89 -2.08
N ALA A 25 -8.88 -8.91 -1.56
CA ALA A 25 -9.43 -9.99 -2.37
C ALA A 25 -10.50 -9.52 -3.37
N SER A 26 -11.09 -8.36 -3.18
CA SER A 26 -12.10 -7.76 -4.07
C SER A 26 -11.57 -6.63 -4.96
N SER A 27 -10.28 -6.41 -4.99
CA SER A 27 -9.64 -5.27 -5.68
C SER A 27 -8.46 -5.72 -6.54
N ASP A 28 -8.18 -4.99 -7.62
CA ASP A 28 -6.90 -5.11 -8.30
C ASP A 28 -5.81 -4.36 -7.52
N PRO A 29 -4.57 -4.83 -7.56
CA PRO A 29 -4.04 -5.89 -8.43
C PRO A 29 -4.29 -7.33 -7.96
N TRP A 30 -4.80 -7.56 -6.76
CA TRP A 30 -4.90 -8.90 -6.16
C TRP A 30 -5.81 -9.85 -6.96
N ILE A 31 -6.90 -9.33 -7.54
CA ILE A 31 -7.78 -10.14 -8.41
C ILE A 31 -6.98 -10.67 -9.61
N THR A 32 -6.30 -9.81 -10.34
CA THR A 32 -5.49 -10.20 -11.50
C THR A 32 -4.32 -11.10 -11.10
N LEU A 33 -3.76 -10.90 -9.90
CA LEU A 33 -2.70 -11.74 -9.34
C LEU A 33 -3.23 -13.06 -8.76
N CYS A 34 -4.51 -13.35 -8.91
CA CYS A 34 -5.16 -14.59 -8.45
C CYS A 34 -5.00 -14.83 -6.95
N ARG A 35 -4.99 -13.78 -6.14
CA ARG A 35 -4.88 -13.86 -4.68
C ARG A 35 -6.25 -14.06 -4.06
N ASP A 36 -6.43 -15.18 -3.37
CA ASP A 36 -7.66 -15.44 -2.62
C ASP A 36 -7.66 -14.75 -1.25
N LEU A 37 -8.77 -14.90 -0.53
CA LEU A 37 -8.93 -14.26 0.78
C LEU A 37 -7.91 -14.75 1.81
N GLU A 38 -7.57 -16.04 1.79
CA GLU A 38 -6.61 -16.63 2.73
C GLU A 38 -5.19 -16.13 2.46
N GLU A 39 -4.79 -16.04 1.19
CA GLU A 39 -3.50 -15.48 0.79
C GLU A 39 -3.39 -14.00 1.16
N CYS A 40 -4.48 -13.24 1.02
CA CYS A 40 -4.54 -11.84 1.46
C CYS A 40 -4.38 -11.73 2.97
N ARG A 41 -5.05 -12.58 3.74
CA ARG A 41 -4.88 -12.65 5.20
C ARG A 41 -3.44 -12.97 5.60
N SER A 42 -2.83 -13.96 4.96
CA SER A 42 -1.45 -14.35 5.21
C SER A 42 -0.48 -13.20 4.94
N THR A 43 -0.71 -12.43 3.88
CA THR A 43 0.08 -11.24 3.56
C THR A 43 0.03 -10.21 4.69
N LEU A 44 -1.17 -9.90 5.18
CA LEU A 44 -1.37 -8.89 6.23
C LEU A 44 -0.79 -9.28 7.59
N THR A 45 -0.68 -10.57 7.86
CA THR A 45 -0.20 -11.11 9.15
C THR A 45 1.24 -11.61 9.10
N ARG A 46 1.94 -11.37 7.99
CA ARG A 46 3.34 -11.80 7.86
C ARG A 46 4.20 -11.20 8.96
N PRO A 47 5.03 -12.01 9.65
CA PRO A 47 5.94 -11.50 10.69
C PRO A 47 6.83 -10.37 10.17
N GLY A 48 7.00 -9.33 10.98
CA GLY A 48 7.79 -8.15 10.62
C GLY A 48 7.03 -7.10 9.81
N SER A 49 5.74 -7.30 9.53
CA SER A 49 4.88 -6.31 8.87
C SER A 49 4.07 -5.52 9.88
N GLU A 50 3.79 -4.27 9.53
CA GLU A 50 3.00 -3.33 10.33
C GLU A 50 1.81 -2.85 9.50
N LEU A 51 0.60 -3.10 9.97
CA LEU A 51 -0.63 -2.70 9.30
C LEU A 51 -1.22 -1.44 9.92
N PHE A 52 -1.49 -0.44 9.09
CA PHE A 52 -2.14 0.82 9.47
C PHE A 52 -3.40 1.01 8.64
N VAL A 53 -4.43 1.56 9.26
CA VAL A 53 -5.69 1.88 8.59
C VAL A 53 -5.99 3.36 8.65
N ALA A 54 -6.67 3.86 7.62
CA ALA A 54 -7.17 5.23 7.56
C ALA A 54 -8.65 5.26 7.89
N ARG A 55 -9.05 6.12 8.82
CA ARG A 55 -10.44 6.38 9.18
C ARG A 55 -10.77 7.85 9.04
N ASP A 56 -12.05 8.12 8.86
CA ASP A 56 -12.56 9.49 8.94
C ASP A 56 -12.31 10.04 10.35
N GLN A 57 -11.86 11.28 10.44
CA GLN A 57 -11.62 11.93 11.73
C GLN A 57 -12.89 12.10 12.56
N GLU A 58 -14.06 12.14 11.92
CA GLU A 58 -15.33 12.43 12.60
C GLU A 58 -16.04 11.19 13.15
N SER A 59 -15.61 9.96 12.83
CA SER A 59 -16.31 8.76 13.28
C SER A 59 -15.43 7.53 13.40
N GLU A 60 -15.17 7.12 14.63
CA GLU A 60 -14.49 5.84 14.93
C GLU A 60 -15.37 4.61 14.65
N LYS A 61 -16.67 4.79 14.41
CA LYS A 61 -17.64 3.70 14.22
C LYS A 61 -17.81 3.28 12.76
N ILE A 62 -17.22 4.01 11.83
CA ILE A 62 -17.27 3.74 10.39
C ILE A 62 -16.11 2.79 10.02
N PRO A 63 -16.33 1.81 9.11
CA PRO A 63 -15.24 0.97 8.61
C PRO A 63 -14.08 1.81 8.08
N PRO A 64 -12.86 1.28 8.08
CA PRO A 64 -11.73 1.98 7.48
C PRO A 64 -11.99 2.39 6.04
N LEU A 65 -11.31 3.43 5.58
CA LEU A 65 -11.37 3.92 4.19
C LEU A 65 -10.25 3.32 3.32
N GLY A 66 -9.25 2.75 3.96
CA GLY A 66 -8.10 2.16 3.30
C GLY A 66 -7.10 1.65 4.32
N PHE A 67 -6.02 1.05 3.80
CA PHE A 67 -4.92 0.56 4.63
C PHE A 67 -3.59 0.68 3.92
N ILE A 68 -2.51 0.65 4.70
CA ILE A 68 -1.15 0.50 4.23
C ILE A 68 -0.43 -0.55 5.08
N LEU A 69 0.26 -1.48 4.42
CA LEU A 69 1.09 -2.50 5.05
C LEU A 69 2.55 -2.14 4.83
N LEU A 70 3.28 -1.93 5.90
CA LEU A 70 4.68 -1.55 5.89
C LEU A 70 5.54 -2.72 6.40
N ALA A 71 6.69 -2.91 5.78
CA ALA A 71 7.68 -3.91 6.19
C ALA A 71 9.03 -3.20 6.36
N PRO A 72 9.47 -2.91 7.60
CA PRO A 72 10.70 -2.13 7.85
C PRO A 72 11.97 -2.71 7.22
N TYR A 73 12.01 -4.01 7.01
CA TYR A 73 13.15 -4.72 6.43
C TYR A 73 12.75 -5.57 5.21
N GLY A 74 11.63 -5.22 4.57
CA GLY A 74 10.96 -6.05 3.57
C GLY A 74 11.64 -6.13 2.21
N PHE A 75 12.56 -5.21 1.89
CA PHE A 75 13.25 -5.22 0.61
C PHE A 75 14.75 -5.08 0.83
N ALA A 76 15.47 -6.20 0.75
CA ALA A 76 16.93 -6.26 0.94
C ALA A 76 17.41 -5.54 2.23
N GLY A 77 16.64 -5.66 3.31
CA GLY A 77 16.91 -5.01 4.58
C GLY A 77 16.47 -3.55 4.68
N SER A 78 15.85 -3.01 3.64
CA SER A 78 15.34 -1.63 3.60
C SER A 78 13.82 -1.58 3.79
N PRO A 79 13.29 -0.43 4.21
CA PRO A 79 11.85 -0.21 4.29
C PRO A 79 11.13 -0.47 2.96
N TYR A 80 9.96 -1.10 3.09
CA TYR A 80 9.17 -1.54 1.96
C TYR A 80 7.68 -1.29 2.21
N ILE A 81 6.99 -0.69 1.24
CA ILE A 81 5.54 -0.63 1.23
C ILE A 81 5.04 -1.92 0.57
N ALA A 82 4.55 -2.84 1.40
CA ALA A 82 4.15 -4.17 0.94
C ALA A 82 2.79 -4.18 0.27
N SER A 83 1.85 -3.36 0.74
CA SER A 83 0.51 -3.24 0.15
C SER A 83 -0.10 -1.91 0.55
N VAL A 84 -0.88 -1.32 -0.34
CA VAL A 84 -1.69 -0.15 -0.06
C VAL A 84 -2.99 -0.24 -0.87
N ALA A 85 -4.10 0.04 -0.24
CA ALA A 85 -5.40 0.05 -0.91
C ALA A 85 -6.34 1.09 -0.28
N VAL A 86 -7.18 1.67 -1.12
CA VAL A 86 -8.25 2.60 -0.73
C VAL A 86 -9.57 2.02 -1.21
N ALA A 87 -10.57 1.99 -0.33
CA ALA A 87 -11.91 1.52 -0.67
C ALA A 87 -12.47 2.29 -1.87
N ALA A 88 -13.23 1.60 -2.73
CA ALA A 88 -13.72 2.17 -3.99
C ALA A 88 -14.46 3.51 -3.79
N GLU A 89 -15.31 3.60 -2.78
CA GLU A 89 -16.08 4.79 -2.43
C GLU A 89 -15.23 5.97 -1.90
N ALA A 90 -13.98 5.69 -1.49
CA ALA A 90 -13.06 6.68 -0.94
C ALA A 90 -11.92 7.05 -1.90
N GLN A 91 -11.92 6.50 -3.11
CA GLN A 91 -10.90 6.81 -4.12
C GLN A 91 -11.09 8.24 -4.65
N GLY A 92 -9.98 8.89 -5.03
CA GLY A 92 -10.01 10.26 -5.53
C GLY A 92 -10.08 11.35 -4.46
N LEU A 93 -10.03 10.99 -3.17
CA LEU A 93 -10.10 11.92 -2.04
C LEU A 93 -8.74 12.25 -1.42
N GLY A 94 -7.64 11.83 -2.04
CA GLY A 94 -6.28 12.12 -1.58
C GLY A 94 -5.79 11.19 -0.45
N ILE A 95 -6.48 10.09 -0.17
CA ILE A 95 -6.12 9.16 0.92
C ILE A 95 -4.83 8.40 0.59
N GLY A 96 -4.67 7.98 -0.67
CA GLY A 96 -3.43 7.33 -1.13
C GLY A 96 -2.20 8.20 -0.91
N SER A 97 -2.29 9.49 -1.21
CA SER A 97 -1.21 10.46 -0.96
C SER A 97 -0.89 10.58 0.53
N GLN A 98 -1.91 10.59 1.39
CA GLN A 98 -1.73 10.62 2.84
C GLN A 98 -1.04 9.35 3.36
N PHE A 99 -1.33 8.18 2.77
CA PHE A 99 -0.61 6.95 3.09
C PHE A 99 0.87 7.02 2.72
N LEU A 100 1.21 7.57 1.56
CA LEU A 100 2.61 7.74 1.17
C LEU A 100 3.34 8.71 2.10
N ASP A 101 2.72 9.85 2.42
CA ASP A 101 3.28 10.81 3.38
C ASP A 101 3.51 10.15 4.75
N PHE A 102 2.55 9.35 5.20
CA PHE A 102 2.67 8.58 6.44
C PHE A 102 3.85 7.61 6.41
N ALA A 103 3.99 6.83 5.33
CA ALA A 103 5.10 5.88 5.19
C ALA A 103 6.46 6.58 5.14
N GLU A 104 6.56 7.69 4.42
CA GLU A 104 7.79 8.48 4.32
C GLU A 104 8.16 9.09 5.66
N GLN A 105 7.19 9.59 6.41
CA GLN A 105 7.41 10.12 7.76
C GLN A 105 7.78 9.00 8.74
N HIS A 106 7.15 7.84 8.62
CA HIS A 106 7.42 6.66 9.46
C HIS A 106 8.86 6.16 9.28
N PHE A 107 9.37 6.21 8.06
CA PHE A 107 10.72 5.77 7.71
C PHE A 107 11.73 6.90 7.48
N ARG A 108 11.45 8.10 7.96
CA ARG A 108 12.29 9.29 7.71
C ARG A 108 13.76 9.16 8.14
N SER A 109 14.06 8.26 9.08
CA SER A 109 15.44 8.00 9.52
C SER A 109 16.20 7.03 8.59
N HIS A 110 15.53 6.47 7.59
CA HIS A 110 16.13 5.58 6.59
C HIS A 110 16.43 6.34 5.32
N ALA A 111 17.39 5.82 4.54
CA ALA A 111 17.79 6.47 3.28
C ALA A 111 16.90 6.05 2.09
N HIS A 112 16.22 4.92 2.18
CA HIS A 112 15.54 4.30 1.05
C HIS A 112 14.15 3.80 1.42
N LEU A 113 13.21 3.91 0.49
CA LEU A 113 11.89 3.29 0.56
C LEU A 113 11.57 2.64 -0.77
N PHE A 114 11.20 1.37 -0.74
CA PHE A 114 10.89 0.58 -1.93
C PHE A 114 9.42 0.18 -1.96
N LEU A 115 8.92 -0.09 -3.15
CA LEU A 115 7.63 -0.74 -3.38
C LEU A 115 7.66 -1.53 -4.68
N LEU A 116 6.77 -2.48 -4.82
CA LEU A 116 6.50 -3.18 -6.07
C LEU A 116 5.14 -2.76 -6.60
N VAL A 117 5.04 -2.62 -7.90
CA VAL A 117 3.77 -2.36 -8.57
C VAL A 117 3.64 -3.28 -9.79
N SER A 118 2.49 -3.89 -9.96
CA SER A 118 2.25 -4.78 -11.08
C SER A 118 2.30 -4.05 -12.43
N SER A 119 2.91 -4.66 -13.42
CA SER A 119 3.11 -4.07 -14.76
C SER A 119 1.80 -3.65 -15.44
N PHE A 120 0.69 -4.32 -15.15
CA PHE A 120 -0.64 -3.98 -15.67
C PHE A 120 -1.31 -2.81 -14.95
N ASN A 121 -0.82 -2.40 -13.77
CA ASN A 121 -1.42 -1.34 -12.97
C ASN A 121 -0.81 0.02 -13.32
N GLN A 122 -1.14 0.53 -14.51
CA GLN A 122 -0.58 1.79 -15.00
C GLN A 122 -0.97 3.00 -14.15
N ARG A 123 -2.18 2.99 -13.59
CA ARG A 123 -2.65 4.08 -12.72
C ARG A 123 -1.80 4.19 -11.46
N ALA A 124 -1.47 3.09 -10.82
CA ALA A 124 -0.59 3.08 -9.66
C ALA A 124 0.83 3.51 -10.01
N GLN A 125 1.35 3.07 -11.16
CA GLN A 125 2.68 3.49 -11.63
C GLN A 125 2.76 5.01 -11.78
N GLN A 126 1.76 5.63 -12.40
CA GLN A 126 1.69 7.08 -12.56
C GLN A 126 1.57 7.79 -11.21
N PHE A 127 0.78 7.24 -10.30
CA PHE A 127 0.61 7.76 -8.95
C PHE A 127 1.94 7.79 -8.19
N TYR A 128 2.68 6.69 -8.20
CA TYR A 128 3.98 6.63 -7.52
C TYR A 128 5.01 7.56 -8.16
N ARG A 129 5.05 7.65 -9.48
CA ARG A 129 5.94 8.61 -10.18
C ARG A 129 5.66 10.05 -9.78
N ARG A 130 4.38 10.42 -9.69
CA ARG A 130 4.00 11.78 -9.24
C ARG A 130 4.43 12.07 -7.81
N HIS A 131 4.62 11.05 -6.99
CA HIS A 131 5.09 11.18 -5.61
C HIS A 131 6.62 11.02 -5.47
N GLY A 132 7.35 11.03 -6.58
CA GLY A 132 8.81 11.02 -6.58
C GLY A 132 9.46 9.64 -6.52
N TYR A 133 8.69 8.58 -6.73
CA TYR A 133 9.23 7.22 -6.86
C TYR A 133 9.72 6.99 -8.28
N GLU A 134 10.88 6.35 -8.40
CA GLU A 134 11.53 6.07 -9.68
C GLU A 134 11.59 4.57 -9.93
N PHE A 135 11.36 4.17 -11.19
CA PHE A 135 11.54 2.80 -11.64
C PHE A 135 13.02 2.42 -11.59
N VAL A 136 13.33 1.29 -10.95
CA VAL A 136 14.71 0.81 -10.81
C VAL A 136 14.93 -0.63 -11.29
N GLY A 137 13.88 -1.36 -11.60
CA GLY A 137 14.01 -2.73 -12.08
C GLY A 137 12.69 -3.45 -12.26
N GLU A 138 12.76 -4.64 -12.84
CA GLU A 138 11.60 -5.45 -13.19
C GLU A 138 11.85 -6.92 -12.85
N LEU A 139 10.84 -7.55 -12.25
CA LEU A 139 10.81 -8.97 -11.92
C LEU A 139 9.79 -9.67 -12.81
N ASN A 140 10.26 -10.34 -13.86
CA ASN A 140 9.40 -11.02 -14.82
C ASN A 140 8.71 -12.23 -14.17
N ASP A 141 7.41 -12.37 -14.45
CA ASP A 141 6.59 -13.52 -14.01
C ASP A 141 6.70 -13.80 -12.50
N TYR A 142 6.88 -12.75 -11.69
CA TYR A 142 7.25 -12.90 -10.28
C TYR A 142 6.13 -13.47 -9.41
N ILE A 143 4.90 -13.01 -9.60
CA ILE A 143 3.75 -13.49 -8.84
C ILE A 143 2.90 -14.43 -9.69
N VAL A 144 2.52 -13.99 -10.90
CA VAL A 144 1.78 -14.79 -11.86
C VAL A 144 2.44 -14.72 -13.22
N CYS A 145 2.36 -15.81 -13.98
CA CYS A 145 2.87 -15.86 -15.35
C CYS A 145 2.18 -14.81 -16.22
N GLY A 146 2.95 -14.14 -17.07
CA GLY A 146 2.45 -13.12 -18.00
C GLY A 146 2.42 -11.70 -17.45
N HIS A 147 2.71 -11.51 -16.17
CA HIS A 147 2.79 -10.18 -15.55
C HIS A 147 4.08 -10.02 -14.77
N SER A 148 4.71 -8.84 -14.90
CA SER A 148 5.91 -8.47 -14.14
C SER A 148 5.53 -7.65 -12.94
N GLU A 149 6.41 -7.63 -11.94
CA GLU A 149 6.40 -6.64 -10.86
C GLU A 149 7.50 -5.63 -11.09
N LEU A 150 7.14 -4.36 -11.05
CA LEU A 150 8.08 -3.25 -11.25
C LEU A 150 8.54 -2.74 -9.89
N ILE A 151 9.86 -2.59 -9.75
CA ILE A 151 10.47 -2.10 -8.52
C ILE A 151 10.57 -0.58 -8.61
N PHE A 152 9.93 0.11 -7.67
CA PHE A 152 10.01 1.56 -7.51
C PHE A 152 10.74 1.91 -6.23
N HIS A 153 11.46 3.01 -6.27
CA HIS A 153 12.34 3.46 -5.19
C HIS A 153 12.26 4.97 -5.01
N LYS A 154 12.26 5.39 -3.76
CA LYS A 154 12.44 6.79 -3.38
C LYS A 154 13.60 6.89 -2.41
N ARG A 155 14.53 7.77 -2.73
CA ARG A 155 15.64 8.12 -1.83
C ARG A 155 15.26 9.35 -1.03
N PHE A 156 15.42 9.26 0.26
CA PHE A 156 15.29 10.42 1.12
C PHE A 156 16.59 11.20 1.12
N HIS A 157 16.50 12.51 0.95
CA HIS A 157 17.64 13.40 1.06
C HIS A 157 17.86 13.74 2.53
N ASP A 158 19.12 13.77 2.92
CA ASP A 158 19.54 14.25 4.23
C ASP A 158 19.26 15.75 4.38
#